data_07894c112010946aca235899b0b9753d
#
_entry.id   07894c112010946aca235899b0b9753d
#
_cell.length_a   1.000
_cell.length_b   1.000
_cell.length_c   1.000
_cell.angle_alpha   90.00
_cell.angle_beta   90.00
_cell.angle_gamma   90.00
#
_symmetry.space_group_name_H-M   'P 1'
#
loop_
_entity.id
_entity.type
_entity.pdbx_description
1 polymer ?
#
loop_
_entity_poly.entity_id
_entity_poly.type
_entity_poly.pdbx_seq_one_letter_code
_entity_poly.pdbx_strand_id
1 'polypeptide(L)'
;MPVWLDAIPEKAPKVARPGTGRWLLFLAFVMLGGIALTLWCWTSERTGFVFWFTALGLPFCTWGLIFGLRRFAYKAEQVGAESRNVEREALIDSEILRGQRCAWILGTYIQSPAGNKADDLLKAMKVAAPVIDFSRPRGCDKPVRYAALPEYQTDLTKALKAVVNKLTTRVEGIVKPLPPELPCWLMLDCDNDLYPLIEEQLKAELSLKTGRIFRLMSGKGLSAFDAWLDKRWDNPGILVAITVSLPASPREEDADAVSMVVLSNRKAHAWPDALRLHRLERGTETTLTKTLTRALLWSKTLPNELKGSWISGPTLTSGSGWNNACEEREVEFSLSEDNSSIDPVLGYTGHAAPWLAITLANAGVEQRGAQVIAAQPAADKDDIWVAVITKEEVRKESPKNV
;
A
#
# COMPACT_ATOMS: atom_id res chain seq x y z
N MET A 1 -7.54 4.99 2.03
CA MET A 1 -6.75 5.81 3.00
C MET A 1 -5.42 5.08 3.20
N PRO A 2 -4.29 5.77 3.15
CA PRO A 2 -2.99 5.11 3.36
C PRO A 2 -2.94 4.41 4.73
N VAL A 3 -2.13 3.36 4.84
CA VAL A 3 -1.90 2.66 6.11
C VAL A 3 -0.88 3.46 6.92
N TRP A 4 -1.30 3.95 8.09
CA TRP A 4 -0.56 4.96 8.86
C TRP A 4 0.34 4.35 9.94
N LEU A 5 1.23 3.42 9.59
CA LEU A 5 2.16 2.85 10.58
C LEU A 5 3.06 3.90 11.24
N ASP A 6 3.43 4.96 10.51
CA ASP A 6 4.30 6.03 11.05
C ASP A 6 3.57 6.99 12.00
N ALA A 7 2.24 7.02 11.98
CA ALA A 7 1.46 7.86 12.88
C ALA A 7 1.21 7.19 14.24
N ILE A 8 1.58 5.92 14.39
CA ILE A 8 1.40 5.18 15.65
C ILE A 8 2.48 5.64 16.64
N PRO A 9 2.10 6.08 17.86
CA PRO A 9 3.05 6.59 18.85
C PRO A 9 4.13 5.56 19.21
N GLU A 10 5.28 6.03 19.64
CA GLU A 10 6.35 5.19 20.15
C GLU A 10 5.94 4.42 21.41
N LYS A 11 6.68 3.35 21.70
CA LYS A 11 6.46 2.53 22.89
C LYS A 11 6.66 3.37 24.16
N ALA A 12 5.69 3.27 25.10
CA ALA A 12 5.79 3.96 26.37
C ALA A 12 7.04 3.47 27.14
N PRO A 13 7.83 4.39 27.75
CA PRO A 13 9.04 4.03 28.46
C PRO A 13 8.74 3.20 29.69
N LYS A 14 9.71 2.38 30.11
CA LYS A 14 9.60 1.61 31.35
C LYS A 14 9.57 2.53 32.55
N VAL A 15 8.57 2.37 33.41
CA VAL A 15 8.43 3.14 34.64
C VAL A 15 9.51 2.70 35.65
N ALA A 16 10.29 3.65 36.15
CA ALA A 16 11.36 3.38 37.09
C ALA A 16 10.81 3.01 38.48
N ARG A 17 11.32 1.93 39.05
CA ARG A 17 10.94 1.52 40.40
C ARG A 17 11.44 2.55 41.46
N PRO A 18 10.63 2.86 42.50
CA PRO A 18 11.11 3.66 43.62
C PRO A 18 12.28 2.96 44.30
N GLY A 19 13.36 3.71 44.52
CA GLY A 19 14.58 3.19 45.13
C GLY A 19 14.36 2.80 46.61
N THR A 20 14.33 1.52 46.92
CA THR A 20 14.06 0.99 48.25
C THR A 20 14.99 1.55 49.33
N GLY A 21 16.30 1.73 49.04
CA GLY A 21 17.27 2.28 49.95
C GLY A 21 16.95 3.71 50.40
N ARG A 22 16.50 4.56 49.46
CA ARG A 22 16.11 5.95 49.77
C ARG A 22 14.88 6.00 50.68
N TRP A 23 13.96 5.10 50.52
CA TRP A 23 12.75 4.99 51.33
C TRP A 23 13.05 4.46 52.74
N LEU A 24 14.01 3.53 52.89
CA LEU A 24 14.50 3.09 54.21
C LEU A 24 15.25 4.20 54.96
N LEU A 25 16.08 4.99 54.26
CA LEU A 25 16.70 6.16 54.86
C LEU A 25 15.66 7.18 55.31
N PHE A 26 14.61 7.40 54.51
CA PHE A 26 13.50 8.28 54.88
C PHE A 26 12.73 7.73 56.10
N LEU A 27 12.52 6.43 56.20
CA LEU A 27 11.96 5.79 57.40
C LEU A 27 12.81 6.09 58.63
N ALA A 28 14.13 5.87 58.56
CA ALA A 28 15.02 6.14 59.69
C ALA A 28 14.95 7.61 60.12
N PHE A 29 14.93 8.54 59.14
CA PHE A 29 14.80 9.96 59.43
C PHE A 29 13.48 10.33 60.13
N VAL A 30 12.34 9.80 59.61
CA VAL A 30 10.99 10.04 60.18
C VAL A 30 10.87 9.44 61.56
N MET A 31 11.46 8.27 61.82
CA MET A 31 11.47 7.62 63.13
C MET A 31 12.30 8.42 64.15
N LEU A 32 13.52 8.83 63.77
CA LEU A 32 14.38 9.64 64.66
C LEU A 32 13.74 11.00 64.97
N GLY A 33 13.15 11.65 63.96
CA GLY A 33 12.43 12.91 64.13
C GLY A 33 11.21 12.76 65.02
N GLY A 34 10.43 11.69 64.86
CA GLY A 34 9.26 11.37 65.68
C GLY A 34 9.62 11.14 67.16
N ILE A 35 10.70 10.39 67.42
CA ILE A 35 11.23 10.16 68.75
C ILE A 35 11.68 11.49 69.39
N ALA A 36 12.47 12.27 68.68
CA ALA A 36 13.01 13.57 69.17
C ALA A 36 11.86 14.54 69.51
N LEU A 37 10.86 14.64 68.62
CA LEU A 37 9.72 15.53 68.77
C LEU A 37 8.84 15.11 69.95
N THR A 38 8.61 13.81 70.12
CA THR A 38 7.86 13.25 71.23
C THR A 38 8.58 13.52 72.55
N LEU A 39 9.91 13.29 72.62
CA LEU A 39 10.71 13.57 73.83
C LEU A 39 10.75 15.07 74.19
N TRP A 40 10.70 15.97 73.21
CA TRP A 40 10.67 17.41 73.40
C TRP A 40 9.34 17.93 73.93
N CYS A 41 8.21 17.46 73.30
CA CYS A 41 6.89 18.01 73.56
C CYS A 41 6.13 17.29 74.70
N TRP A 42 6.64 16.14 75.19
CA TRP A 42 5.93 15.33 76.16
C TRP A 42 6.14 15.83 77.57
N THR A 43 5.07 16.35 78.20
CA THR A 43 5.11 16.96 79.55
C THR A 43 4.68 16.01 80.69
N SER A 44 4.15 14.79 80.33
CA SER A 44 3.69 13.80 81.30
C SER A 44 4.70 12.68 81.52
N GLU A 45 4.40 11.67 82.33
CA GLU A 45 5.21 10.46 82.51
C GLU A 45 5.53 9.80 81.17
N ARG A 46 6.84 9.50 80.94
CA ARG A 46 7.37 8.92 79.69
C ARG A 46 7.21 7.39 79.66
N THR A 47 6.08 6.89 80.16
CA THR A 47 5.76 5.48 80.24
C THR A 47 4.32 5.23 79.74
N GLY A 48 4.03 4.04 79.30
CA GLY A 48 2.73 3.65 78.82
C GLY A 48 2.54 3.59 77.29
N PHE A 49 1.45 2.94 76.88
CA PHE A 49 1.15 2.69 75.48
C PHE A 49 1.07 3.98 74.64
N VAL A 50 0.43 5.01 75.16
CA VAL A 50 0.21 6.27 74.43
C VAL A 50 1.54 6.95 74.07
N PHE A 51 2.52 6.98 75.01
CA PHE A 51 3.83 7.53 74.77
C PHE A 51 4.57 6.79 73.67
N TRP A 52 4.66 5.45 73.73
CA TRP A 52 5.35 4.64 72.76
C TRP A 52 4.66 4.63 71.39
N PHE A 53 3.32 4.65 71.36
CA PHE A 53 2.59 4.79 70.12
C PHE A 53 2.86 6.14 69.45
N THR A 54 2.90 7.23 70.17
CA THR A 54 3.18 8.57 69.62
C THR A 54 4.64 8.66 69.15
N ALA A 55 5.59 8.07 69.86
CA ALA A 55 7.02 8.14 69.54
C ALA A 55 7.40 7.25 68.37
N LEU A 56 6.83 6.07 68.24
CA LEU A 56 7.24 5.06 67.23
C LEU A 56 6.11 4.72 66.26
N GLY A 57 4.90 4.50 66.77
CA GLY A 57 3.73 4.03 65.97
C GLY A 57 3.27 5.09 64.95
N LEU A 58 3.09 6.33 65.40
CA LEU A 58 2.60 7.41 64.54
C LEU A 58 3.60 7.79 63.42
N PRO A 59 4.93 7.95 63.65
CA PRO A 59 5.88 8.14 62.59
C PRO A 59 5.94 6.96 61.61
N PHE A 60 5.90 5.74 62.11
CA PHE A 60 5.87 4.53 61.26
C PHE A 60 4.62 4.47 60.41
N CYS A 61 3.44 4.74 60.94
CA CYS A 61 2.17 4.77 60.17
C CYS A 61 2.16 5.87 59.12
N THR A 62 2.70 7.06 59.45
CA THR A 62 2.82 8.17 58.51
C THR A 62 3.74 7.82 57.36
N TRP A 63 4.93 7.27 57.64
CA TRP A 63 5.82 6.78 56.60
C TRP A 63 5.17 5.66 55.77
N GLY A 64 4.51 4.69 56.40
CA GLY A 64 3.82 3.58 55.74
C GLY A 64 2.72 4.05 54.77
N LEU A 65 1.96 5.09 55.15
CA LEU A 65 0.97 5.71 54.33
C LEU A 65 1.63 6.36 53.08
N ILE A 66 2.62 7.19 53.26
CA ILE A 66 3.32 7.89 52.18
C ILE A 66 3.99 6.88 51.22
N PHE A 67 4.67 5.89 51.79
CA PHE A 67 5.29 4.82 50.99
C PHE A 67 4.26 3.98 50.21
N GLY A 68 3.14 3.65 50.87
CA GLY A 68 2.04 2.93 50.24
C GLY A 68 1.43 3.70 49.09
N LEU A 69 1.15 5.00 49.27
CA LEU A 69 0.66 5.87 48.22
C LEU A 69 1.63 5.96 47.03
N ARG A 70 2.93 6.12 47.33
CA ARG A 70 3.96 6.15 46.26
C ARG A 70 4.08 4.84 45.50
N ARG A 71 3.97 3.73 46.21
CA ARG A 71 3.98 2.41 45.59
C ARG A 71 2.74 2.13 44.76
N PHE A 72 1.60 2.62 45.23
CA PHE A 72 0.34 2.56 44.47
C PHE A 72 0.44 3.39 43.17
N ALA A 73 0.91 4.63 43.26
CA ALA A 73 1.14 5.49 42.10
C ALA A 73 2.07 4.84 41.08
N TYR A 74 3.21 4.27 41.55
CA TYR A 74 4.11 3.53 40.69
C TYR A 74 3.41 2.35 39.95
N LYS A 75 2.58 1.59 40.68
CA LYS A 75 1.84 0.48 40.06
C LYS A 75 0.82 0.97 39.06
N ALA A 76 0.11 2.05 39.35
CA ALA A 76 -0.84 2.66 38.42
C ALA A 76 -0.15 3.15 37.14
N GLU A 77 0.99 3.82 37.27
CA GLU A 77 1.82 4.26 36.12
C GLU A 77 2.31 3.06 35.30
N GLN A 78 2.77 1.99 35.95
CA GLN A 78 3.24 0.77 35.28
C GLN A 78 2.12 0.10 34.48
N VAL A 79 0.97 -0.11 35.11
CA VAL A 79 -0.19 -0.72 34.43
C VAL A 79 -0.66 0.14 33.26
N GLY A 80 -0.69 1.47 33.45
CA GLY A 80 -1.06 2.39 32.37
C GLY A 80 -0.06 2.38 31.20
N ALA A 81 1.24 2.24 31.47
CA ALA A 81 2.26 2.11 30.40
C ALA A 81 2.17 0.75 29.69
N GLU A 82 1.97 -0.34 30.43
CA GLU A 82 1.80 -1.68 29.86
C GLU A 82 0.54 -1.76 28.99
N SER A 83 -0.59 -1.24 29.48
CA SER A 83 -1.85 -1.21 28.73
C SER A 83 -1.71 -0.44 27.41
N ARG A 84 -1.09 0.77 27.46
CA ARG A 84 -0.81 1.55 26.23
C ARG A 84 0.07 0.79 25.22
N ASN A 85 1.04 0.02 25.70
CA ASN A 85 1.88 -0.78 24.82
C ASN A 85 1.12 -1.94 24.18
N VAL A 86 0.23 -2.60 24.92
CA VAL A 86 -0.63 -3.66 24.39
C VAL A 86 -1.58 -3.11 23.33
N GLU A 87 -2.25 -1.98 23.61
CA GLU A 87 -3.12 -1.33 22.64
C GLU A 87 -2.36 -0.88 21.38
N ARG A 88 -1.13 -0.36 21.57
CA ARG A 88 -0.26 0.01 20.45
C ARG A 88 0.08 -1.19 19.57
N GLU A 89 0.46 -2.31 20.15
CA GLU A 89 0.77 -3.55 19.41
C GLU A 89 -0.47 -4.06 18.66
N ALA A 90 -1.63 -4.07 19.30
CA ALA A 90 -2.90 -4.44 18.67
C ALA A 90 -3.26 -3.50 17.48
N LEU A 91 -3.00 -2.20 17.63
CA LEU A 91 -3.20 -1.23 16.55
C LEU A 91 -2.26 -1.49 15.37
N ILE A 92 -0.97 -1.76 15.63
CA ILE A 92 0.01 -2.11 14.60
C ILE A 92 -0.45 -3.36 13.84
N ASP A 93 -0.84 -4.40 14.55
CA ASP A 93 -1.30 -5.65 13.94
C ASP A 93 -2.54 -5.44 13.08
N SER A 94 -3.49 -4.64 13.55
CA SER A 94 -4.71 -4.30 12.79
C SER A 94 -4.39 -3.51 11.51
N GLU A 95 -3.48 -2.54 11.57
CA GLU A 95 -3.05 -1.77 10.39
C GLU A 95 -2.23 -2.62 9.42
N ILE A 96 -1.41 -3.55 9.92
CA ILE A 96 -0.70 -4.53 9.06
C ILE A 96 -1.71 -5.41 8.34
N LEU A 97 -2.70 -5.97 9.03
CA LEU A 97 -3.76 -6.78 8.41
C LEU A 97 -4.54 -5.98 7.37
N ARG A 98 -4.81 -4.71 7.64
CA ARG A 98 -5.44 -3.80 6.68
C ARG A 98 -4.53 -3.55 5.46
N GLY A 99 -3.23 -3.38 5.68
CA GLY A 99 -2.22 -3.25 4.61
C GLY A 99 -2.12 -4.50 3.73
N GLN A 100 -2.36 -5.68 4.28
CA GLN A 100 -2.31 -6.97 3.58
C GLN A 100 -3.56 -7.30 2.76
N ARG A 101 -4.53 -6.38 2.66
CA ARG A 101 -5.65 -6.51 1.72
C ARG A 101 -5.14 -6.54 0.30
N CYS A 102 -5.70 -7.43 -0.52
CA CYS A 102 -5.31 -7.59 -1.91
C CYS A 102 -6.55 -7.71 -2.81
N ALA A 103 -6.33 -7.57 -4.10
CA ALA A 103 -7.33 -7.84 -5.11
C ALA A 103 -6.83 -8.92 -6.08
N TRP A 104 -7.75 -9.71 -6.64
CA TRP A 104 -7.46 -10.72 -7.66
C TRP A 104 -7.62 -10.13 -9.05
N ILE A 105 -6.61 -10.28 -9.90
CA ILE A 105 -6.63 -9.84 -11.30
C ILE A 105 -7.40 -10.88 -12.10
N LEU A 106 -8.63 -10.56 -12.49
CA LEU A 106 -9.48 -11.45 -13.28
C LEU A 106 -9.17 -11.40 -14.77
N GLY A 107 -8.59 -10.30 -15.23
CA GLY A 107 -8.17 -10.15 -16.60
C GLY A 107 -7.63 -8.76 -16.89
N THR A 108 -6.86 -8.69 -17.97
CA THR A 108 -6.22 -7.46 -18.42
C THR A 108 -6.45 -7.26 -19.92
N TYR A 109 -6.37 -6.00 -20.35
CA TYR A 109 -6.31 -5.60 -21.74
C TYR A 109 -5.35 -4.44 -21.87
N ILE A 110 -4.63 -4.41 -22.98
CA ILE A 110 -3.75 -3.32 -23.32
C ILE A 110 -3.83 -3.03 -24.82
N GLN A 111 -3.67 -1.76 -25.16
CA GLN A 111 -3.41 -1.30 -26.51
C GLN A 111 -2.28 -0.27 -26.43
N SER A 112 -1.21 -0.53 -27.14
CA SER A 112 -0.01 0.33 -27.22
C SER A 112 0.61 0.25 -28.62
N PRO A 113 1.50 1.14 -28.97
CA PRO A 113 2.21 1.06 -30.25
C PRO A 113 3.02 -0.23 -30.47
N ALA A 114 3.41 -0.91 -29.39
CA ALA A 114 4.10 -2.20 -29.46
C ALA A 114 3.17 -3.40 -29.69
N GLY A 115 1.86 -3.22 -29.52
CA GLY A 115 0.87 -4.28 -29.70
C GLY A 115 -0.30 -4.20 -28.73
N ASN A 116 -1.20 -5.20 -28.84
CA ASN A 116 -2.48 -5.24 -28.14
C ASN A 116 -2.56 -6.39 -27.12
N LYS A 117 -1.49 -7.12 -26.91
CA LYS A 117 -1.38 -8.24 -25.97
C LYS A 117 -0.14 -8.09 -25.10
N ALA A 118 -0.20 -8.53 -23.87
CA ALA A 118 0.95 -8.54 -22.98
C ALA A 118 2.16 -9.28 -23.60
N ASP A 119 1.92 -10.38 -24.31
CA ASP A 119 3.00 -11.14 -24.97
C ASP A 119 3.72 -10.34 -26.06
N ASP A 120 3.02 -9.46 -26.79
CA ASP A 120 3.63 -8.60 -27.81
C ASP A 120 4.57 -7.60 -27.17
N LEU A 121 4.13 -7.00 -26.05
CA LEU A 121 4.93 -6.08 -25.26
C LEU A 121 6.15 -6.78 -24.62
N LEU A 122 5.95 -7.99 -24.08
CA LEU A 122 7.05 -8.79 -23.54
C LEU A 122 8.10 -9.14 -24.59
N LYS A 123 7.68 -9.41 -25.82
CA LYS A 123 8.61 -9.62 -26.95
C LYS A 123 9.35 -8.33 -27.30
N ALA A 124 8.65 -7.19 -27.39
CA ALA A 124 9.27 -5.90 -27.64
C ALA A 124 10.32 -5.55 -26.56
N MET A 125 10.00 -5.78 -25.30
CA MET A 125 10.91 -5.60 -24.17
C MET A 125 12.15 -6.49 -24.27
N LYS A 126 12.00 -7.78 -24.67
CA LYS A 126 13.13 -8.70 -24.83
C LYS A 126 14.06 -8.31 -25.98
N VAL A 127 13.50 -7.78 -27.08
CA VAL A 127 14.29 -7.31 -28.23
C VAL A 127 14.92 -5.95 -27.93
N ALA A 128 14.41 -5.22 -26.94
CA ALA A 128 14.84 -3.86 -26.56
C ALA A 128 14.82 -2.88 -27.75
N ALA A 129 13.89 -3.08 -28.69
CA ALA A 129 13.71 -2.19 -29.85
C ALA A 129 12.68 -1.11 -29.50
N PRO A 130 13.08 0.18 -29.38
CA PRO A 130 12.15 1.26 -29.11
C PRO A 130 11.09 1.39 -30.20
N VAL A 131 9.83 1.55 -29.79
CA VAL A 131 8.71 1.82 -30.71
C VAL A 131 8.44 3.33 -30.87
N ILE A 132 9.32 4.16 -30.36
CA ILE A 132 9.26 5.61 -30.35
C ILE A 132 9.73 6.14 -31.72
N ASP A 133 8.88 6.93 -32.39
CA ASP A 133 9.16 7.52 -33.69
C ASP A 133 8.62 8.95 -33.78
N PHE A 134 9.00 9.70 -34.79
CA PHE A 134 8.48 11.03 -35.05
C PHE A 134 7.05 10.96 -35.59
N SER A 135 6.11 11.47 -34.81
CA SER A 135 4.69 11.53 -35.17
C SER A 135 4.13 12.92 -34.91
N ARG A 136 3.04 13.29 -35.59
CA ARG A 136 2.31 14.54 -35.35
C ARG A 136 1.20 14.27 -34.35
N PRO A 137 1.28 14.83 -33.13
CA PRO A 137 0.20 14.71 -32.17
C PRO A 137 -1.04 15.51 -32.61
N ARG A 138 -2.23 15.10 -32.15
CA ARG A 138 -3.51 15.73 -32.49
C ARG A 138 -3.65 17.20 -32.02
N GLY A 139 -2.87 17.62 -31.04
CA GLY A 139 -2.89 18.98 -30.49
C GLY A 139 -1.66 19.82 -30.82
N CYS A 140 -0.78 19.34 -31.71
CA CYS A 140 0.48 19.99 -32.04
C CYS A 140 0.77 19.98 -33.53
N ASP A 141 1.15 21.12 -34.09
CA ASP A 141 1.52 21.22 -35.52
C ASP A 141 2.93 20.68 -35.83
N LYS A 142 3.77 20.54 -34.83
CA LYS A 142 5.14 20.06 -34.97
C LYS A 142 5.21 18.56 -34.68
N PRO A 143 6.04 17.82 -35.45
CA PRO A 143 6.31 16.42 -35.10
C PRO A 143 7.05 16.35 -33.77
N VAL A 144 6.68 15.40 -32.96
CA VAL A 144 7.31 15.06 -31.67
C VAL A 144 7.76 13.61 -31.74
N ARG A 145 8.89 13.29 -31.11
CA ARG A 145 9.37 11.93 -30.99
C ARG A 145 8.68 11.23 -29.84
N TYR A 146 7.63 10.46 -30.15
CA TYR A 146 6.85 9.71 -29.17
C TYR A 146 6.22 8.46 -29.78
N ALA A 147 5.77 7.54 -28.95
CA ALA A 147 5.13 6.31 -29.41
C ALA A 147 3.62 6.53 -29.61
N ALA A 148 3.22 6.82 -30.84
CA ALA A 148 1.84 7.14 -31.22
C ALA A 148 1.03 5.89 -31.60
N LEU A 149 -0.26 5.93 -31.31
CA LEU A 149 -1.27 5.01 -31.87
C LEU A 149 -1.91 5.67 -33.10
N PRO A 150 -1.58 5.24 -34.33
CA PRO A 150 -1.93 5.97 -35.56
C PRO A 150 -3.44 6.15 -35.75
N GLU A 151 -4.26 5.21 -35.29
CA GLU A 151 -5.71 5.25 -35.40
C GLU A 151 -6.35 6.45 -34.68
N TYR A 152 -5.74 6.91 -33.60
CA TYR A 152 -6.24 8.07 -32.83
C TYR A 152 -5.79 9.40 -33.44
N GLN A 153 -4.82 9.37 -34.31
CA GLN A 153 -4.36 10.57 -35.05
C GLN A 153 -5.20 10.85 -36.29
N THR A 154 -5.81 9.82 -36.89
CA THR A 154 -6.61 9.94 -38.12
C THR A 154 -8.07 10.28 -37.86
N ASP A 155 -8.73 9.54 -36.99
CA ASP A 155 -10.14 9.74 -36.62
C ASP A 155 -10.33 9.32 -35.15
N LEU A 156 -10.15 10.29 -34.26
CA LEU A 156 -10.25 10.10 -32.83
C LEU A 156 -11.60 9.52 -32.41
N THR A 157 -12.72 10.05 -32.96
CA THR A 157 -14.07 9.61 -32.57
C THR A 157 -14.34 8.16 -32.95
N LYS A 158 -13.92 7.78 -34.15
CA LYS A 158 -14.07 6.39 -34.62
C LYS A 158 -13.16 5.43 -33.83
N ALA A 159 -11.91 5.84 -33.55
CA ALA A 159 -10.97 5.06 -32.78
C ALA A 159 -11.44 4.86 -31.33
N LEU A 160 -11.95 5.93 -30.67
CA LEU A 160 -12.53 5.83 -29.32
C LEU A 160 -13.73 4.89 -29.26
N LYS A 161 -14.65 4.97 -30.24
CA LYS A 161 -15.78 4.03 -30.32
C LYS A 161 -15.30 2.58 -30.49
N ALA A 162 -14.30 2.36 -31.33
CA ALA A 162 -13.75 1.03 -31.55
C ALA A 162 -13.09 0.45 -30.28
N VAL A 163 -12.33 1.28 -29.54
CA VAL A 163 -11.69 0.81 -28.30
C VAL A 163 -12.71 0.59 -27.19
N VAL A 164 -13.71 1.47 -27.03
CA VAL A 164 -14.80 1.26 -26.06
C VAL A 164 -15.50 -0.07 -26.34
N ASN A 165 -15.82 -0.36 -27.58
CA ASN A 165 -16.43 -1.64 -27.96
C ASN A 165 -15.53 -2.84 -27.63
N LYS A 166 -14.20 -2.75 -27.87
CA LYS A 166 -13.24 -3.82 -27.51
C LYS A 166 -13.16 -4.01 -26.00
N LEU A 167 -13.03 -2.91 -25.24
CA LEU A 167 -12.96 -2.94 -23.78
C LEU A 167 -14.22 -3.55 -23.16
N THR A 168 -15.40 -3.10 -23.58
CA THR A 168 -16.68 -3.58 -23.06
C THR A 168 -16.93 -5.05 -23.39
N THR A 169 -16.58 -5.51 -24.60
CA THR A 169 -16.62 -6.93 -24.96
C THR A 169 -15.66 -7.77 -24.10
N ARG A 170 -14.48 -7.24 -23.82
CA ARG A 170 -13.52 -7.95 -22.95
C ARG A 170 -14.02 -8.03 -21.51
N VAL A 171 -14.57 -6.93 -20.98
CA VAL A 171 -15.19 -6.92 -19.64
C VAL A 171 -16.35 -7.91 -19.56
N GLU A 172 -17.23 -7.95 -20.59
CA GLU A 172 -18.33 -8.92 -20.65
C GLU A 172 -17.82 -10.36 -20.48
N GLY A 173 -16.81 -10.75 -21.26
CA GLY A 173 -16.22 -12.10 -21.17
C GLY A 173 -15.67 -12.44 -19.78
N ILE A 174 -15.11 -11.43 -19.08
CA ILE A 174 -14.54 -11.61 -17.74
C ILE A 174 -15.62 -11.68 -16.66
N VAL A 175 -16.66 -10.84 -16.73
CA VAL A 175 -17.66 -10.73 -15.66
C VAL A 175 -18.85 -11.69 -15.84
N LYS A 176 -19.08 -12.19 -17.04
CA LYS A 176 -20.19 -13.10 -17.35
C LYS A 176 -20.24 -14.36 -16.49
N PRO A 177 -19.11 -15.06 -16.23
CA PRO A 177 -19.10 -16.25 -15.38
C PRO A 177 -19.21 -15.97 -13.87
N LEU A 178 -19.24 -14.70 -13.45
CA LEU A 178 -19.35 -14.30 -12.06
C LEU A 178 -20.80 -14.14 -11.62
N PRO A 179 -21.14 -14.31 -10.32
CA PRO A 179 -22.49 -14.11 -9.80
C PRO A 179 -23.07 -12.75 -10.22
N PRO A 180 -24.31 -12.71 -10.74
CA PRO A 180 -24.89 -11.47 -11.30
C PRO A 180 -25.13 -10.37 -10.25
N GLU A 181 -25.30 -10.74 -8.98
CA GLU A 181 -25.52 -9.81 -7.86
C GLU A 181 -24.27 -9.08 -7.40
N LEU A 182 -23.08 -9.48 -7.85
CA LEU A 182 -21.84 -8.80 -7.46
C LEU A 182 -21.84 -7.35 -7.95
N PRO A 183 -21.71 -6.38 -7.04
CA PRO A 183 -21.66 -4.98 -7.41
C PRO A 183 -20.39 -4.66 -8.19
N CYS A 184 -20.58 -3.86 -9.26
CA CYS A 184 -19.49 -3.47 -10.15
C CYS A 184 -19.20 -1.98 -10.02
N TRP A 185 -17.92 -1.66 -9.95
CA TRP A 185 -17.42 -0.28 -9.99
C TRP A 185 -16.61 -0.07 -11.26
N LEU A 186 -16.71 1.13 -11.81
CA LEU A 186 -15.91 1.60 -12.92
C LEU A 186 -15.00 2.73 -12.42
N MET A 187 -13.72 2.58 -12.64
CA MET A 187 -12.73 3.65 -12.51
C MET A 187 -12.26 4.01 -13.91
N LEU A 188 -12.46 5.25 -14.30
CA LEU A 188 -12.00 5.81 -15.57
C LEU A 188 -10.96 6.88 -15.28
N ASP A 189 -9.75 6.70 -15.78
CA ASP A 189 -8.68 7.67 -15.75
C ASP A 189 -8.22 7.95 -17.17
N CYS A 190 -8.42 9.15 -17.65
CA CYS A 190 -8.05 9.57 -19.00
C CYS A 190 -7.76 11.06 -19.04
N ASP A 191 -7.19 11.51 -20.15
CA ASP A 191 -6.95 12.92 -20.42
C ASP A 191 -8.27 13.69 -20.34
N ASN A 192 -8.23 14.91 -19.78
CA ASN A 192 -9.44 15.64 -19.43
C ASN A 192 -10.34 15.97 -20.62
N ASP A 193 -9.77 16.14 -21.80
CA ASP A 193 -10.49 16.41 -23.04
C ASP A 193 -11.20 15.16 -23.61
N LEU A 194 -10.77 13.96 -23.23
CA LEU A 194 -11.35 12.69 -23.65
C LEU A 194 -12.44 12.20 -22.70
N TYR A 195 -12.41 12.64 -21.44
CA TYR A 195 -13.30 12.14 -20.40
C TYR A 195 -14.79 12.21 -20.78
N PRO A 196 -15.34 13.38 -21.22
CA PRO A 196 -16.75 13.48 -21.59
C PRO A 196 -17.12 12.62 -22.80
N LEU A 197 -16.16 12.33 -23.70
CA LEU A 197 -16.40 11.53 -24.90
C LEU A 197 -16.49 10.03 -24.62
N ILE A 198 -15.84 9.58 -23.54
CA ILE A 198 -15.70 8.16 -23.22
C ILE A 198 -16.68 7.74 -22.13
N GLU A 199 -16.92 8.56 -21.11
CA GLU A 199 -17.63 8.16 -19.89
C GLU A 199 -19.05 7.64 -20.18
N GLU A 200 -19.88 8.42 -20.87
CA GLU A 200 -21.28 8.05 -21.12
C GLU A 200 -21.37 6.81 -22.02
N GLN A 201 -20.60 6.78 -23.10
CA GLN A 201 -20.58 5.66 -24.01
C GLN A 201 -20.13 4.38 -23.33
N LEU A 202 -19.05 4.46 -22.52
CA LEU A 202 -18.51 3.31 -21.79
C LEU A 202 -19.53 2.74 -20.80
N LYS A 203 -20.21 3.60 -20.02
CA LYS A 203 -21.25 3.17 -19.08
C LYS A 203 -22.43 2.51 -19.78
N ALA A 204 -22.91 3.13 -20.86
CA ALA A 204 -24.05 2.60 -21.62
C ALA A 204 -23.73 1.23 -22.21
N GLU A 205 -22.58 1.10 -22.89
CA GLU A 205 -22.19 -0.15 -23.53
C GLU A 205 -21.86 -1.26 -22.51
N LEU A 206 -21.20 -0.92 -21.37
CA LEU A 206 -20.95 -1.90 -20.30
C LEU A 206 -22.28 -2.45 -19.75
N SER A 207 -23.24 -1.56 -19.47
CA SER A 207 -24.53 -1.97 -18.93
C SER A 207 -25.32 -2.82 -19.96
N LEU A 208 -25.30 -2.43 -21.22
CA LEU A 208 -25.97 -3.14 -22.29
C LEU A 208 -25.42 -4.57 -22.50
N LYS A 209 -24.09 -4.71 -22.57
CA LYS A 209 -23.43 -6.00 -22.85
C LYS A 209 -23.43 -6.94 -21.66
N THR A 210 -23.22 -6.42 -20.46
CA THR A 210 -23.07 -7.26 -19.26
C THR A 210 -24.37 -7.48 -18.50
N GLY A 211 -25.40 -6.66 -18.73
CA GLY A 211 -26.64 -6.64 -17.94
C GLY A 211 -26.42 -6.14 -16.50
N ARG A 212 -25.28 -5.50 -16.18
CA ARG A 212 -24.90 -5.05 -14.84
C ARG A 212 -24.83 -3.54 -14.78
N ILE A 213 -25.06 -3.00 -13.59
CA ILE A 213 -24.91 -1.57 -13.31
C ILE A 213 -23.48 -1.32 -12.81
N PHE A 214 -22.74 -0.47 -13.53
CA PHE A 214 -21.41 -0.02 -13.14
C PHE A 214 -21.51 1.35 -12.46
N ARG A 215 -21.07 1.40 -11.20
CA ARG A 215 -21.00 2.64 -10.42
C ARG A 215 -19.66 3.31 -10.65
N LEU A 216 -19.69 4.54 -11.17
CA LEU A 216 -18.47 5.30 -11.34
C LEU A 216 -17.86 5.64 -9.98
N MET A 217 -16.55 5.46 -9.86
CA MET A 217 -15.81 5.85 -8.67
C MET A 217 -15.51 7.36 -8.65
N SER A 218 -15.60 7.95 -7.48
CA SER A 218 -15.04 9.27 -7.23
C SER A 218 -13.52 9.15 -7.02
N GLY A 219 -12.72 9.69 -7.92
CA GLY A 219 -11.27 9.64 -7.88
C GLY A 219 -10.67 8.82 -9.03
N LYS A 220 -9.40 9.02 -9.26
CA LYS A 220 -8.65 8.47 -10.40
C LYS A 220 -7.41 7.72 -9.92
N GLY A 221 -6.89 6.85 -10.78
CA GLY A 221 -5.63 6.17 -10.60
C GLY A 221 -5.56 5.25 -9.37
N LEU A 222 -4.36 4.99 -8.92
CA LEU A 222 -4.09 4.01 -7.86
C LEU A 222 -4.64 4.40 -6.49
N SER A 223 -4.79 5.70 -6.22
CA SER A 223 -5.42 6.17 -4.98
C SER A 223 -6.91 5.81 -4.89
N ALA A 224 -7.60 5.79 -6.03
CA ALA A 224 -8.99 5.36 -6.09
C ALA A 224 -9.11 3.84 -5.88
N PHE A 225 -8.19 3.06 -6.45
CA PHE A 225 -8.09 1.62 -6.18
C PHE A 225 -7.84 1.34 -4.68
N ASP A 226 -6.90 2.03 -4.05
CA ASP A 226 -6.62 1.89 -2.62
C ASP A 226 -7.84 2.21 -1.76
N ALA A 227 -8.55 3.29 -2.08
CA ALA A 227 -9.78 3.66 -1.41
C ALA A 227 -10.92 2.64 -1.62
N TRP A 228 -11.01 2.03 -2.82
CA TRP A 228 -11.97 0.98 -3.11
C TRP A 228 -11.68 -0.27 -2.29
N LEU A 229 -10.43 -0.69 -2.22
CA LEU A 229 -10.00 -1.86 -1.46
C LEU A 229 -10.36 -1.73 0.03
N ASP A 230 -10.20 -0.55 0.62
CA ASP A 230 -10.57 -0.29 2.02
C ASP A 230 -12.09 -0.23 2.23
N LYS A 231 -12.80 0.57 1.42
CA LYS A 231 -14.24 0.81 1.59
C LYS A 231 -15.10 -0.42 1.27
N ARG A 232 -14.58 -1.35 0.46
CA ARG A 232 -15.33 -2.51 -0.03
C ARG A 232 -14.78 -3.84 0.48
N TRP A 233 -13.84 -3.80 1.42
CA TRP A 233 -13.24 -5.03 1.92
C TRP A 233 -14.26 -6.03 2.49
N ASP A 234 -15.27 -5.57 3.21
CA ASP A 234 -16.25 -6.44 3.86
C ASP A 234 -17.29 -7.02 2.90
N ASN A 235 -17.44 -6.43 1.72
CA ASN A 235 -18.42 -6.86 0.72
C ASN A 235 -17.74 -7.26 -0.59
N PRO A 236 -18.04 -8.45 -1.16
CA PRO A 236 -17.52 -8.84 -2.46
C PRO A 236 -17.88 -7.82 -3.55
N GLY A 237 -16.95 -7.59 -4.48
CA GLY A 237 -17.20 -6.66 -5.56
C GLY A 237 -16.13 -6.70 -6.63
N ILE A 238 -16.48 -6.13 -7.78
CA ILE A 238 -15.65 -6.06 -8.98
C ILE A 238 -15.30 -4.60 -9.23
N LEU A 239 -14.04 -4.34 -9.52
CA LEU A 239 -13.54 -3.05 -10.01
C LEU A 239 -13.01 -3.22 -11.43
N VAL A 240 -13.56 -2.44 -12.35
CA VAL A 240 -13.02 -2.29 -13.71
C VAL A 240 -12.26 -0.98 -13.76
N ALA A 241 -10.93 -1.07 -13.82
CA ALA A 241 -10.05 0.07 -13.98
C ALA A 241 -9.70 0.22 -15.46
N ILE A 242 -10.08 1.35 -16.04
CA ILE A 242 -9.80 1.68 -17.44
C ILE A 242 -9.00 2.97 -17.45
N THR A 243 -7.87 2.95 -18.18
CA THR A 243 -7.06 4.15 -18.42
C THR A 243 -6.88 4.36 -19.91
N VAL A 244 -7.01 5.63 -20.31
CA VAL A 244 -6.81 6.09 -21.68
C VAL A 244 -5.87 7.27 -21.66
N SER A 245 -4.61 7.03 -21.99
CA SER A 245 -3.57 8.05 -22.07
C SER A 245 -3.27 8.32 -23.53
N LEU A 246 -3.82 9.40 -24.06
CA LEU A 246 -3.70 9.87 -25.44
C LEU A 246 -3.49 11.39 -25.41
N PRO A 247 -2.33 11.87 -24.93
CA PRO A 247 -2.11 13.29 -24.72
C PRO A 247 -2.19 14.06 -26.04
N ALA A 248 -2.91 15.21 -26.02
CA ALA A 248 -3.00 16.07 -27.19
C ALA A 248 -1.65 16.70 -27.55
N SER A 249 -0.80 16.92 -26.56
CA SER A 249 0.55 17.48 -26.70
C SER A 249 1.52 16.64 -25.89
N PRO A 250 1.93 15.47 -26.41
CA PRO A 250 2.89 14.59 -25.75
C PRO A 250 4.26 15.28 -25.66
N ARG A 251 5.01 14.90 -24.64
CA ARG A 251 6.45 15.22 -24.53
C ARG A 251 7.26 14.23 -25.36
N GLU A 252 8.52 14.54 -25.54
CA GLU A 252 9.47 13.55 -26.10
C GLU A 252 9.50 12.31 -25.20
N GLU A 253 9.51 11.15 -25.83
CA GLU A 253 9.52 9.83 -25.20
C GLU A 253 8.22 9.44 -24.47
N ASP A 254 7.14 10.24 -24.56
CA ASP A 254 5.80 9.81 -24.15
C ASP A 254 5.24 8.72 -25.07
N ALA A 255 4.18 8.07 -24.64
CA ALA A 255 3.46 7.05 -25.42
C ALA A 255 1.95 7.12 -25.25
N ASP A 256 1.26 6.85 -26.34
CA ASP A 256 -0.19 6.56 -26.31
C ASP A 256 -0.41 5.16 -25.74
N ALA A 257 -1.38 5.04 -24.83
CA ALA A 257 -1.76 3.74 -24.32
C ALA A 257 -3.22 3.70 -23.84
N VAL A 258 -3.86 2.56 -24.03
CA VAL A 258 -5.13 2.22 -23.40
C VAL A 258 -4.93 0.95 -22.60
N SER A 259 -5.31 0.96 -21.33
CA SER A 259 -5.24 -0.23 -20.49
C SER A 259 -6.56 -0.46 -19.74
N MET A 260 -6.81 -1.71 -19.41
CA MET A 260 -7.91 -2.14 -18.58
C MET A 260 -7.46 -3.29 -17.69
N VAL A 261 -7.78 -3.18 -16.41
CA VAL A 261 -7.58 -4.26 -15.44
C VAL A 261 -8.90 -4.50 -14.70
N VAL A 262 -9.36 -5.74 -14.69
CA VAL A 262 -10.55 -6.15 -13.95
C VAL A 262 -10.12 -6.85 -12.67
N LEU A 263 -10.56 -6.33 -11.55
CA LEU A 263 -10.16 -6.75 -10.21
C LEU A 263 -11.37 -7.23 -9.41
N SER A 264 -11.14 -8.22 -8.56
CA SER A 264 -12.09 -8.63 -7.53
C SER A 264 -11.43 -8.56 -6.16
N ASN A 265 -12.14 -8.08 -5.14
CA ASN A 265 -11.63 -8.10 -3.75
C ASN A 265 -11.84 -9.47 -3.06
N ARG A 266 -12.34 -10.46 -3.77
CA ARG A 266 -12.46 -11.86 -3.34
C ARG A 266 -12.01 -12.79 -4.45
N LYS A 267 -11.49 -13.95 -4.06
CA LYS A 267 -11.18 -15.00 -5.03
C LYS A 267 -12.45 -15.47 -5.71
N ALA A 268 -12.44 -15.50 -7.03
CA ALA A 268 -13.56 -15.95 -7.82
C ALA A 268 -13.33 -17.40 -8.28
N HIS A 269 -14.29 -18.29 -8.01
CA HIS A 269 -14.19 -19.70 -8.43
C HIS A 269 -14.09 -19.86 -9.95
N ALA A 270 -14.70 -18.96 -10.72
CA ALA A 270 -14.60 -18.94 -12.17
C ALA A 270 -13.19 -18.59 -12.69
N TRP A 271 -12.34 -18.04 -11.86
CA TRP A 271 -10.98 -17.62 -12.18
C TRP A 271 -9.99 -18.17 -11.13
N PRO A 272 -9.75 -19.49 -11.10
CA PRO A 272 -8.93 -20.15 -10.07
C PRO A 272 -7.47 -19.71 -10.11
N ASP A 273 -6.95 -19.38 -11.29
CA ASP A 273 -5.56 -18.97 -11.52
C ASP A 273 -5.34 -17.47 -11.42
N ALA A 274 -6.36 -16.70 -11.00
CA ALA A 274 -6.24 -15.26 -10.83
C ALA A 274 -5.09 -14.91 -9.85
N LEU A 275 -4.20 -14.01 -10.28
CA LEU A 275 -3.08 -13.55 -9.49
C LEU A 275 -3.52 -12.49 -8.48
N ARG A 276 -2.78 -12.37 -7.39
CA ARG A 276 -3.02 -11.37 -6.36
C ARG A 276 -2.22 -10.11 -6.63
N LEU A 277 -2.92 -9.00 -6.84
CA LEU A 277 -2.36 -7.65 -6.73
C LEU A 277 -2.45 -7.23 -5.27
N HIS A 278 -1.32 -7.16 -4.62
CA HIS A 278 -1.25 -6.68 -3.25
C HIS A 278 -1.42 -5.18 -3.18
N ARG A 279 -1.75 -4.68 -1.99
CA ARG A 279 -1.93 -3.26 -1.76
C ARG A 279 -0.69 -2.49 -2.24
N LEU A 280 -0.94 -1.37 -2.92
CA LEU A 280 0.12 -0.48 -3.36
C LEU A 280 0.55 0.41 -2.20
N GLU A 281 1.85 0.65 -2.12
CA GLU A 281 2.42 1.65 -1.21
C GLU A 281 2.89 2.85 -2.02
N ARG A 282 2.57 4.05 -1.50
CA ARG A 282 2.94 5.31 -2.12
C ARG A 282 4.19 5.86 -1.44
N GLY A 283 5.14 6.31 -2.21
CA GLY A 283 6.36 6.97 -1.75
C GLY A 283 6.87 8.00 -2.73
N THR A 284 8.08 8.46 -2.49
CA THR A 284 8.83 9.38 -3.33
C THR A 284 10.19 8.75 -3.65
N GLU A 285 10.98 9.34 -4.53
CA GLU A 285 12.34 8.88 -4.84
C GLU A 285 13.19 8.69 -3.57
N THR A 286 13.09 9.64 -2.63
CA THR A 286 13.87 9.61 -1.37
C THR A 286 13.37 8.56 -0.36
N THR A 287 12.19 7.99 -0.55
CA THR A 287 11.58 7.00 0.35
C THR A 287 11.42 5.62 -0.26
N LEU A 288 12.02 5.37 -1.43
CA LEU A 288 11.84 4.12 -2.20
C LEU A 288 12.14 2.86 -1.39
N THR A 289 13.23 2.83 -0.63
CA THR A 289 13.58 1.69 0.23
C THR A 289 12.51 1.39 1.27
N LYS A 290 11.94 2.43 1.89
CA LYS A 290 10.83 2.28 2.84
C LYS A 290 9.55 1.84 2.14
N THR A 291 9.29 2.38 0.95
CA THR A 291 8.12 2.04 0.13
C THR A 291 8.18 0.57 -0.31
N LEU A 292 9.34 0.11 -0.78
CA LEU A 292 9.56 -1.31 -1.12
C LEU A 292 9.39 -2.21 0.10
N THR A 293 9.96 -1.82 1.25
CA THR A 293 9.81 -2.58 2.52
C THR A 293 8.34 -2.78 2.89
N ARG A 294 7.52 -1.74 2.73
CA ARG A 294 6.08 -1.82 3.02
C ARG A 294 5.33 -2.65 2.00
N ALA A 295 5.64 -2.50 0.71
CA ALA A 295 5.04 -3.35 -0.32
C ALA A 295 5.32 -4.85 -0.07
N LEU A 296 6.52 -5.19 0.38
CA LEU A 296 6.88 -6.55 0.80
C LEU A 296 6.09 -6.99 2.05
N LEU A 297 5.92 -6.10 3.04
CA LEU A 297 5.11 -6.37 4.23
C LEU A 297 3.63 -6.63 3.88
N TRP A 298 3.08 -5.86 2.93
CA TRP A 298 1.70 -6.03 2.46
C TRP A 298 1.50 -7.35 1.72
N SER A 299 2.46 -7.76 0.95
CA SER A 299 2.40 -9.01 0.18
C SER A 299 2.78 -10.26 0.99
N LYS A 300 3.40 -10.10 2.17
CA LYS A 300 4.03 -11.17 2.93
C LYS A 300 5.12 -11.90 2.12
N THR A 301 5.72 -11.21 1.16
CA THR A 301 6.77 -11.76 0.30
C THR A 301 8.12 -11.40 0.87
N LEU A 302 9.03 -12.35 0.91
CA LEU A 302 10.41 -12.09 1.27
C LEU A 302 11.18 -11.50 0.08
N PRO A 303 12.23 -10.70 0.30
CA PRO A 303 13.01 -10.13 -0.81
C PRO A 303 13.55 -11.16 -1.79
N ASN A 304 13.97 -12.33 -1.32
CA ASN A 304 14.49 -13.45 -2.11
C ASN A 304 13.42 -14.22 -2.92
N GLU A 305 12.15 -14.03 -2.59
CA GLU A 305 11.03 -14.62 -3.34
C GLU A 305 10.67 -13.79 -4.58
N LEU A 306 11.08 -12.54 -4.64
CA LEU A 306 10.90 -11.71 -5.83
C LEU A 306 11.77 -12.24 -6.98
N LYS A 307 11.19 -12.32 -8.18
CA LYS A 307 11.83 -12.86 -9.38
C LYS A 307 11.93 -11.85 -10.53
N GLY A 308 11.59 -10.60 -10.27
CA GLY A 308 11.77 -9.51 -11.23
C GLY A 308 10.98 -8.26 -10.86
N SER A 309 11.30 -7.18 -11.54
CA SER A 309 10.64 -5.89 -11.39
C SER A 309 10.25 -5.25 -12.72
N TRP A 310 9.22 -4.41 -12.66
CA TRP A 310 8.72 -3.61 -13.78
C TRP A 310 8.65 -2.16 -13.36
N ILE A 311 9.48 -1.32 -14.02
CA ILE A 311 9.57 0.09 -13.66
C ILE A 311 9.11 0.98 -14.81
N SER A 312 8.34 2.01 -14.48
CA SER A 312 7.88 3.04 -15.40
C SER A 312 7.76 4.39 -14.71
N GLY A 313 8.25 5.41 -15.33
CA GLY A 313 8.26 6.78 -14.84
C GLY A 313 9.62 7.45 -14.95
N PRO A 314 9.66 8.74 -15.31
CA PRO A 314 10.91 9.42 -15.61
C PRO A 314 11.91 9.40 -14.44
N THR A 315 11.46 9.55 -13.20
CA THR A 315 12.34 9.50 -12.02
C THR A 315 12.93 8.11 -11.79
N LEU A 316 12.17 7.04 -12.09
CA LEU A 316 12.60 5.65 -11.89
C LEU A 316 13.57 5.19 -12.99
N THR A 317 13.36 5.65 -14.22
CA THR A 317 14.13 5.22 -15.39
C THR A 317 15.42 6.01 -15.60
N SER A 318 15.47 7.25 -15.12
CA SER A 318 16.66 8.12 -15.25
C SER A 318 17.62 8.07 -14.06
N GLY A 319 17.19 7.52 -12.90
CA GLY A 319 17.97 7.52 -11.66
C GLY A 319 18.39 6.12 -11.19
N SER A 320 19.27 6.07 -10.18
CA SER A 320 19.67 4.82 -9.49
C SER A 320 18.80 4.48 -8.27
N GLY A 321 17.82 5.32 -7.94
CA GLY A 321 17.05 5.21 -6.69
C GLY A 321 16.37 3.86 -6.52
N TRP A 322 15.81 3.31 -7.60
CA TRP A 322 15.18 1.99 -7.55
C TRP A 322 16.19 0.85 -7.31
N ASN A 323 17.30 0.87 -8.04
CA ASN A 323 18.35 -0.14 -7.86
C ASN A 323 18.94 -0.10 -6.45
N ASN A 324 19.22 1.10 -5.94
CA ASN A 324 19.69 1.27 -4.57
C ASN A 324 18.68 0.71 -3.53
N ALA A 325 17.37 0.96 -3.73
CA ALA A 325 16.35 0.43 -2.86
C ALA A 325 16.27 -1.11 -2.90
N CYS A 326 16.46 -1.72 -4.08
CA CYS A 326 16.53 -3.17 -4.24
C CYS A 326 17.77 -3.76 -3.57
N GLU A 327 18.94 -3.14 -3.73
CA GLU A 327 20.20 -3.56 -3.09
C GLU A 327 20.10 -3.48 -1.56
N GLU A 328 19.59 -2.35 -1.03
CA GLU A 328 19.39 -2.19 0.43
C GLU A 328 18.40 -3.21 1.02
N ARG A 329 17.50 -3.74 0.22
CA ARG A 329 16.54 -4.80 0.62
C ARG A 329 17.00 -6.19 0.28
N GLU A 330 18.19 -6.35 -0.25
CA GLU A 330 18.79 -7.66 -0.56
C GLU A 330 17.89 -8.52 -1.45
N VAL A 331 17.30 -7.92 -2.51
CA VAL A 331 16.54 -8.70 -3.49
C VAL A 331 17.48 -9.58 -4.30
N GLU A 332 17.06 -10.82 -4.61
CA GLU A 332 17.91 -11.80 -5.28
C GLU A 332 17.80 -11.79 -6.82
N PHE A 333 16.78 -11.13 -7.40
CA PHE A 333 16.69 -11.07 -8.86
C PHE A 333 17.78 -10.18 -9.46
N SER A 334 18.19 -10.49 -10.68
CA SER A 334 19.23 -9.72 -11.40
C SER A 334 18.72 -8.33 -11.76
N LEU A 335 19.36 -7.28 -11.24
CA LEU A 335 19.02 -5.88 -11.58
C LEU A 335 19.32 -5.51 -13.03
N SER A 336 20.17 -6.29 -13.72
CA SER A 336 20.48 -6.08 -15.14
C SER A 336 19.58 -6.85 -16.09
N GLU A 337 19.05 -8.01 -15.68
CA GLU A 337 18.31 -8.92 -16.56
C GLU A 337 16.81 -8.98 -16.20
N ASP A 338 16.48 -8.94 -14.91
CA ASP A 338 15.12 -9.10 -14.42
C ASP A 338 14.46 -7.79 -13.97
N ASN A 339 15.20 -6.67 -14.01
CA ASN A 339 14.67 -5.33 -13.80
C ASN A 339 14.24 -4.71 -15.13
N SER A 340 12.99 -4.84 -15.50
CA SER A 340 12.45 -4.40 -16.78
C SER A 340 12.02 -2.93 -16.74
N SER A 341 12.82 -2.04 -17.35
CA SER A 341 12.43 -0.65 -17.58
C SER A 341 11.53 -0.54 -18.81
N ILE A 342 10.30 -0.05 -18.62
CA ILE A 342 9.25 -0.03 -19.65
C ILE A 342 9.46 1.12 -20.62
N ASP A 343 9.70 2.32 -20.11
CA ASP A 343 9.67 3.57 -20.88
C ASP A 343 10.71 3.66 -22.00
N PRO A 344 11.95 3.16 -21.86
CA PRO A 344 12.94 3.22 -22.95
C PRO A 344 12.53 2.46 -24.21
N VAL A 345 11.65 1.47 -24.06
CA VAL A 345 11.17 0.61 -25.17
C VAL A 345 9.80 1.06 -25.66
N LEU A 346 8.84 1.23 -24.75
CA LEU A 346 7.44 1.49 -25.08
C LEU A 346 7.06 2.97 -25.05
N GLY A 347 7.89 3.82 -24.48
CA GLY A 347 7.58 5.19 -24.12
C GLY A 347 6.83 5.30 -22.81
N TYR A 348 6.84 6.49 -22.19
CA TYR A 348 6.15 6.76 -20.94
C TYR A 348 4.65 7.02 -21.17
N THR A 349 3.80 6.19 -20.56
CA THR A 349 2.36 6.17 -20.83
C THR A 349 1.52 6.98 -19.83
N GLY A 350 2.11 7.91 -19.08
CA GLY A 350 1.39 8.82 -18.18
C GLY A 350 0.51 8.10 -17.16
N HIS A 351 -0.79 8.40 -17.14
CA HIS A 351 -1.74 7.78 -16.19
C HIS A 351 -1.86 6.26 -16.38
N ALA A 352 -1.58 5.75 -17.59
CA ALA A 352 -1.66 4.33 -17.87
C ALA A 352 -0.42 3.56 -17.37
N ALA A 353 0.69 4.24 -17.05
CA ALA A 353 1.96 3.63 -16.68
C ALA A 353 1.85 2.57 -15.56
N PRO A 354 1.16 2.83 -14.42
CA PRO A 354 1.02 1.81 -13.38
C PRO A 354 0.20 0.60 -13.80
N TRP A 355 -0.84 0.82 -14.59
CA TRP A 355 -1.72 -0.26 -15.07
C TRP A 355 -1.07 -1.10 -16.15
N LEU A 356 -0.22 -0.48 -16.97
CA LEU A 356 0.66 -1.17 -17.92
C LEU A 356 1.67 -2.05 -17.17
N ALA A 357 2.33 -1.50 -16.16
CA ALA A 357 3.27 -2.26 -15.33
C ALA A 357 2.58 -3.45 -14.62
N ILE A 358 1.35 -3.26 -14.08
CA ILE A 358 0.54 -4.34 -13.51
C ILE A 358 0.23 -5.42 -14.56
N THR A 359 -0.12 -5.03 -15.79
CA THR A 359 -0.44 -5.98 -16.86
C THR A 359 0.78 -6.81 -17.27
N LEU A 360 1.94 -6.18 -17.41
CA LEU A 360 3.20 -6.86 -17.73
C LEU A 360 3.67 -7.76 -16.60
N ALA A 361 3.61 -7.26 -15.37
CA ALA A 361 3.95 -8.05 -14.18
C ALA A 361 3.02 -9.26 -14.01
N ASN A 362 1.70 -9.10 -14.28
CA ASN A 362 0.76 -10.20 -14.26
C ASN A 362 1.16 -11.31 -15.24
N ALA A 363 1.54 -10.97 -16.46
CA ALA A 363 2.06 -11.93 -17.43
C ALA A 363 3.43 -12.51 -17.00
N GLY A 364 4.27 -11.71 -16.36
CA GLY A 364 5.59 -12.12 -15.84
C GLY A 364 5.51 -13.14 -14.70
N VAL A 365 4.51 -13.04 -13.81
CA VAL A 365 4.33 -13.97 -12.67
C VAL A 365 4.12 -15.40 -13.16
N GLU A 366 3.36 -15.61 -14.22
CA GLU A 366 3.11 -16.95 -14.77
C GLU A 366 4.40 -17.66 -15.22
N GLN A 367 5.39 -16.88 -15.66
CA GLN A 367 6.66 -17.40 -16.20
C GLN A 367 7.77 -17.50 -15.17
N ARG A 368 7.85 -16.58 -14.21
CA ARG A 368 9.01 -16.39 -13.33
C ARG A 368 8.71 -16.45 -11.83
N GLY A 369 7.47 -16.20 -11.42
CA GLY A 369 7.10 -16.10 -10.01
C GLY A 369 6.82 -14.66 -9.59
N ALA A 370 6.89 -14.37 -8.29
CA ALA A 370 6.50 -13.09 -7.72
C ALA A 370 7.22 -11.90 -8.40
N GLN A 371 6.44 -10.87 -8.77
CA GLN A 371 6.95 -9.68 -9.45
C GLN A 371 6.64 -8.43 -8.62
N VAL A 372 7.56 -7.48 -8.62
CA VAL A 372 7.33 -6.14 -8.05
C VAL A 372 7.17 -5.12 -9.17
N ILE A 373 6.28 -4.18 -8.99
CA ILE A 373 6.13 -3.02 -9.85
C ILE A 373 6.53 -1.75 -9.09
N ALA A 374 7.15 -0.81 -9.81
CA ALA A 374 7.35 0.55 -9.34
C ALA A 374 6.95 1.49 -10.48
N ALA A 375 5.95 2.33 -10.26
CA ALA A 375 5.42 3.17 -11.33
C ALA A 375 5.07 4.58 -10.85
N GLN A 376 5.36 5.56 -11.70
CA GLN A 376 5.05 6.97 -11.50
C GLN A 376 3.88 7.33 -12.44
N PRO A 377 2.70 7.71 -11.91
CA PRO A 377 1.50 7.91 -12.75
C PRO A 377 1.45 9.28 -13.44
N ALA A 378 2.33 10.21 -13.08
CA ALA A 378 2.41 11.52 -13.71
C ALA A 378 3.83 12.07 -13.61
N ALA A 379 4.37 12.55 -14.72
CA ALA A 379 5.77 13.01 -14.82
C ALA A 379 6.11 14.23 -13.94
N ASP A 380 5.10 15.02 -13.55
CA ASP A 380 5.29 16.24 -12.75
C ASP A 380 5.06 16.03 -11.24
N LYS A 381 4.81 14.79 -10.82
CA LYS A 381 4.58 14.45 -9.42
C LYS A 381 5.64 13.46 -8.94
N ASP A 382 6.18 13.72 -7.76
CA ASP A 382 7.17 12.82 -7.12
C ASP A 382 6.56 11.51 -6.60
N ASP A 383 5.27 11.27 -6.85
CA ASP A 383 4.56 10.10 -6.35
C ASP A 383 4.94 8.84 -7.10
N ILE A 384 5.62 7.95 -6.42
CA ILE A 384 5.96 6.61 -6.91
C ILE A 384 5.11 5.59 -6.15
N TRP A 385 4.53 4.66 -6.89
CA TRP A 385 3.73 3.57 -6.34
C TRP A 385 4.42 2.24 -6.53
N VAL A 386 4.53 1.48 -5.45
CA VAL A 386 5.15 0.15 -5.44
C VAL A 386 4.13 -0.88 -5.00
N ALA A 387 4.05 -1.98 -5.73
CA ALA A 387 3.20 -3.12 -5.38
C ALA A 387 3.86 -4.44 -5.77
N VAL A 388 3.40 -5.51 -5.15
CA VAL A 388 3.82 -6.88 -5.47
C VAL A 388 2.64 -7.65 -6.06
N ILE A 389 2.92 -8.46 -7.08
CA ILE A 389 1.97 -9.40 -7.68
C ILE A 389 2.47 -10.80 -7.44
N THR A 390 1.62 -11.66 -6.88
CA THR A 390 1.96 -13.04 -6.55
C THR A 390 0.91 -14.01 -7.05
N LYS A 391 1.33 -15.26 -7.26
CA LYS A 391 0.41 -16.38 -7.35
C LYS A 391 0.01 -16.83 -5.94
N GLU A 392 -1.20 -17.26 -5.75
CA GLU A 392 -1.61 -17.86 -4.49
C GLU A 392 -0.89 -19.20 -4.30
N GLU A 393 -0.01 -19.28 -3.33
CA GLU A 393 0.56 -20.56 -2.94
C GLU A 393 -0.53 -21.40 -2.25
N VAL A 394 -0.81 -22.55 -2.80
CA VAL A 394 -1.58 -23.59 -2.09
C VAL A 394 -0.68 -24.05 -0.95
N ARG A 395 -0.89 -23.53 0.27
CA ARG A 395 -0.23 -24.07 1.47
C ARG A 395 -0.54 -25.56 1.51
N LYS A 396 0.45 -26.38 1.20
CA LYS A 396 0.40 -27.80 1.58
C LYS A 396 0.35 -27.81 3.10
N GLU A 397 -0.81 -28.12 3.67
CA GLU A 397 -0.90 -28.43 5.10
C GLU A 397 0.13 -29.50 5.39
N SER A 398 1.13 -29.17 6.21
CA SER A 398 2.03 -30.18 6.74
C SER A 398 1.16 -31.19 7.49
N PRO A 399 1.28 -32.50 7.21
CA PRO A 399 0.51 -33.48 7.95
C PRO A 399 0.83 -33.30 9.43
N LYS A 400 -0.20 -32.97 10.22
CA LYS A 400 -0.10 -32.98 11.68
C LYS A 400 0.35 -34.37 12.04
N ASN A 401 1.60 -34.51 12.50
CA ASN A 401 2.02 -35.73 13.18
C ASN A 401 1.08 -35.91 14.37
N VAL A 402 0.26 -36.95 14.29
CA VAL A 402 -0.56 -37.51 15.36
C VAL A 402 0.35 -38.26 16.31
#